data_8a36446e585a46eef285f33656552836
#
_entry.id   8a36446e585a46eef285f33656552836
#
_cell.length_a   1.000
_cell.length_b   1.000
_cell.length_c   1.000
_cell.angle_alpha   90.00
_cell.angle_beta   90.00
_cell.angle_gamma   90.00
#
_symmetry.space_group_name_H-M   'P 1'
#
loop_
_entity.id
_entity.type
_entity.pdbx_description
1 polymer ?
#
loop_
_entity_poly.entity_id
_entity_poly.type
_entity_poly.pdbx_seq_one_letter_code
_entity_poly.pdbx_strand_id
1 'polypeptide(L)'
;MYQLWDSLEKMKKLKWVELSHSLNNDSPYWSGIPEGSVELGKVVFDWGNPMLECRIQTFKFPGQFGTHIDVPGHFSKGGALSDAFGVKDAVFPLCVIDITQKVAEDCHYAVTAQDIRDYEAKYGPIPDGAFVALRTDWYKNWPDMNALSGIAEDGSENFPGWSLDALKYIYEERNAAANGHEALDTDASAEAAKAEDLACERYVLEKGKLQIEVLDNLDQVAPAGAILIAAWPRFEGAVGLPVRCWAITE
;
A
#
# COMPACT_ATOMS: atom_id res chain seq x y z
N MET A 1 1.90 16.92 33.89
CA MET A 1 2.55 16.43 32.67
C MET A 1 1.52 16.50 31.53
N TYR A 2 1.92 16.65 30.28
CA TYR A 2 0.98 16.78 29.16
C TYR A 2 0.53 15.40 28.72
N GLN A 3 -0.79 15.10 28.75
CA GLN A 3 -1.34 13.78 28.41
C GLN A 3 -0.89 13.23 27.05
N LEU A 4 -0.74 14.11 26.05
CA LEU A 4 -0.30 13.70 24.72
C LEU A 4 1.16 13.21 24.72
N TRP A 5 2.04 13.83 25.51
CA TRP A 5 3.42 13.39 25.64
C TRP A 5 3.51 12.05 26.39
N ASP A 6 2.69 11.85 27.43
CA ASP A 6 2.61 10.58 28.15
C ASP A 6 2.11 9.45 27.24
N SER A 7 1.16 9.74 26.36
CA SER A 7 0.66 8.80 25.34
C SER A 7 1.76 8.45 24.33
N LEU A 8 2.51 9.46 23.85
CA LEU A 8 3.65 9.25 22.94
C LEU A 8 4.72 8.36 23.58
N GLU A 9 5.07 8.61 24.86
CA GLU A 9 6.08 7.78 25.55
C GLU A 9 5.60 6.33 25.77
N LYS A 10 4.30 6.11 25.90
CA LYS A 10 3.74 4.74 25.90
C LYS A 10 3.85 4.10 24.53
N MET A 11 3.46 4.81 23.46
CA MET A 11 3.54 4.33 22.08
C MET A 11 4.97 4.00 21.66
N LYS A 12 5.97 4.81 22.08
CA LYS A 12 7.40 4.54 21.79
C LYS A 12 7.91 3.22 22.37
N LYS A 13 7.26 2.65 23.37
CA LYS A 13 7.63 1.36 23.97
C LYS A 13 7.04 0.16 23.23
N LEU A 14 6.08 0.38 22.36
CA LEU A 14 5.48 -0.64 21.51
C LEU A 14 6.42 -0.98 20.34
N LYS A 15 6.09 -2.03 19.60
CA LYS A 15 6.80 -2.38 18.37
C LYS A 15 6.40 -1.43 17.24
N TRP A 16 7.40 -0.92 16.52
CA TRP A 16 7.23 -0.12 15.32
C TRP A 16 7.74 -0.91 14.12
N VAL A 17 6.89 -1.07 13.10
CA VAL A 17 7.17 -1.87 11.92
C VAL A 17 7.12 -0.97 10.69
N GLU A 18 8.22 -0.90 9.94
CA GLU A 18 8.26 -0.23 8.63
C GLU A 18 7.47 -1.08 7.62
N LEU A 19 6.51 -0.48 6.95
CA LEU A 19 5.65 -1.14 5.96
C LEU A 19 5.94 -0.69 4.53
N SER A 20 7.01 0.06 4.31
CA SER A 20 7.41 0.55 3.00
C SER A 20 8.76 -0.03 2.59
N HIS A 21 8.87 -0.45 1.35
CA HIS A 21 10.15 -0.83 0.77
C HIS A 21 11.11 0.34 0.63
N SER A 22 12.41 0.09 0.82
CA SER A 22 13.45 1.06 0.47
C SER A 22 13.58 1.18 -1.04
N LEU A 23 13.61 2.43 -1.54
CA LEU A 23 13.67 2.71 -2.97
C LEU A 23 15.09 3.09 -3.42
N ASN A 24 15.49 2.59 -4.57
CA ASN A 24 16.73 2.93 -5.27
C ASN A 24 16.50 2.95 -6.80
N ASN A 25 17.56 3.16 -7.59
CA ASN A 25 17.44 3.22 -9.04
C ASN A 25 17.10 1.88 -9.71
N ASP A 26 17.27 0.77 -9.00
CA ASP A 26 16.98 -0.59 -9.46
C ASP A 26 15.61 -1.09 -8.96
N SER A 27 14.89 -0.27 -8.17
CA SER A 27 13.55 -0.62 -7.68
C SER A 27 12.58 -0.77 -8.84
N PRO A 28 11.76 -1.83 -8.85
CA PRO A 28 10.85 -2.11 -9.95
C PRO A 28 9.70 -1.10 -10.00
N TYR A 29 9.18 -0.89 -11.20
CA TYR A 29 7.97 -0.12 -11.50
C TYR A 29 7.29 -0.69 -12.74
N TRP A 30 6.01 -0.40 -12.90
CA TRP A 30 5.21 -0.92 -14.00
C TRP A 30 5.84 -0.64 -15.38
N SER A 31 5.88 -1.67 -16.23
CA SER A 31 6.50 -1.63 -17.56
C SER A 31 5.84 -0.66 -18.56
N GLY A 32 4.59 -0.24 -18.29
CA GLY A 32 3.90 0.80 -19.08
C GLY A 32 4.46 2.21 -18.87
N ILE A 33 5.27 2.42 -17.83
CA ILE A 33 5.96 3.69 -17.59
C ILE A 33 7.25 3.71 -18.40
N PRO A 34 7.56 4.80 -19.14
CA PRO A 34 8.73 4.87 -20.00
C PRO A 34 10.05 4.62 -19.25
N GLU A 35 10.97 3.91 -19.88
CA GLU A 35 12.35 3.72 -19.38
C GLU A 35 13.00 5.09 -19.07
N GLY A 36 13.81 5.15 -18.00
CA GLY A 36 14.46 6.38 -17.55
C GLY A 36 13.52 7.33 -16.79
N SER A 37 12.34 6.87 -16.38
CA SER A 37 11.44 7.64 -15.51
C SER A 37 11.92 7.68 -14.05
N VAL A 38 12.87 6.85 -13.67
CA VAL A 38 13.47 6.83 -12.32
C VAL A 38 14.91 7.32 -12.39
N GLU A 39 15.22 8.35 -11.62
CA GLU A 39 16.59 8.85 -11.35
C GLU A 39 16.64 9.34 -9.90
N LEU A 40 17.11 8.51 -8.99
CA LEU A 40 17.18 8.84 -7.57
C LEU A 40 18.60 9.24 -7.17
N GLY A 41 18.71 10.33 -6.41
CA GLY A 41 19.95 10.73 -5.77
C GLY A 41 20.97 11.38 -6.70
N LYS A 42 20.57 11.91 -7.85
CA LYS A 42 21.47 12.67 -8.73
C LYS A 42 22.02 13.89 -8.00
N VAL A 43 23.33 13.93 -7.81
CA VAL A 43 24.01 15.01 -7.12
C VAL A 43 24.08 16.24 -8.03
N VAL A 44 23.55 17.36 -7.57
CA VAL A 44 23.62 18.67 -8.26
C VAL A 44 24.58 19.64 -7.56
N PHE A 45 24.80 19.50 -6.24
CA PHE A 45 25.86 20.13 -5.46
C PHE A 45 26.54 19.07 -4.60
N ASP A 46 27.86 19.14 -4.46
CA ASP A 46 28.62 18.22 -3.61
C ASP A 46 29.58 18.97 -2.68
N TRP A 47 30.04 18.24 -1.64
CA TRP A 47 31.05 18.71 -0.70
C TRP A 47 32.29 19.23 -1.44
N GLY A 48 32.89 20.29 -0.93
CA GLY A 48 34.03 20.96 -1.59
C GLY A 48 33.61 21.98 -2.67
N ASN A 49 32.31 22.23 -2.85
CA ASN A 49 31.85 23.31 -3.71
C ASN A 49 32.24 24.68 -3.10
N PRO A 50 32.96 25.56 -3.84
CA PRO A 50 33.46 26.84 -3.28
C PRO A 50 32.34 27.81 -2.92
N MET A 51 31.12 27.62 -3.44
CA MET A 51 29.98 28.51 -3.14
C MET A 51 29.21 28.06 -1.91
N LEU A 52 29.11 26.72 -1.68
CA LEU A 52 28.29 26.17 -0.62
C LEU A 52 28.78 24.77 -0.23
N GLU A 53 29.19 24.61 1.01
CA GLU A 53 29.63 23.31 1.58
C GLU A 53 28.44 22.45 1.97
N CYS A 54 27.77 21.89 0.97
CA CYS A 54 26.62 21.00 1.17
C CYS A 54 26.48 19.99 0.02
N ARG A 55 25.67 18.94 0.24
CA ARG A 55 25.23 18.04 -0.83
C ARG A 55 23.75 18.22 -1.09
N ILE A 56 23.39 18.48 -2.36
CA ILE A 56 22.00 18.56 -2.84
C ILE A 56 21.81 17.53 -3.93
N GLN A 57 20.71 16.79 -3.84
CA GLN A 57 20.32 15.75 -4.78
C GLN A 57 18.94 16.04 -5.36
N THR A 58 18.70 15.57 -6.57
CA THR A 58 17.37 15.55 -7.19
C THR A 58 16.84 14.12 -7.26
N PHE A 59 15.51 14.02 -7.29
CA PHE A 59 14.79 12.77 -7.36
C PHE A 59 13.72 12.89 -8.46
N LYS A 60 13.67 11.89 -9.36
CA LYS A 60 12.67 11.75 -10.41
C LYS A 60 12.10 10.35 -10.31
N PHE A 61 10.78 10.24 -10.22
CA PHE A 61 10.09 8.96 -10.13
C PHE A 61 8.61 9.13 -10.55
N PRO A 62 7.93 8.07 -11.01
CA PRO A 62 6.49 8.07 -11.23
C PRO A 62 5.73 8.08 -9.89
N GLY A 63 4.46 8.45 -9.91
CA GLY A 63 3.61 8.43 -8.70
C GLY A 63 3.49 7.02 -8.10
N GLN A 64 3.25 6.04 -8.94
CA GLN A 64 3.10 4.63 -8.60
C GLN A 64 4.47 3.94 -8.60
N PHE A 65 5.26 4.18 -7.54
CA PHE A 65 6.64 3.69 -7.44
C PHE A 65 6.94 3.08 -6.07
N GLY A 66 7.25 1.78 -6.06
CA GLY A 66 7.45 1.00 -4.84
C GLY A 66 6.20 0.99 -3.98
N THR A 67 6.36 1.05 -2.65
CA THR A 67 5.20 1.25 -1.77
C THR A 67 4.62 2.63 -2.01
N HIS A 68 3.40 2.69 -2.52
CA HIS A 68 2.75 3.93 -2.91
C HIS A 68 1.29 3.98 -2.47
N ILE A 69 0.77 5.18 -2.39
CA ILE A 69 -0.65 5.45 -2.13
C ILE A 69 -1.32 5.92 -3.42
N ASP A 70 -2.49 5.36 -3.72
CA ASP A 70 -3.38 5.84 -4.75
C ASP A 70 -4.58 6.55 -4.16
N VAL A 71 -4.97 7.61 -4.86
CA VAL A 71 -6.12 8.42 -4.50
C VAL A 71 -7.17 8.36 -5.61
N PRO A 72 -8.44 8.71 -5.36
CA PRO A 72 -9.54 8.56 -6.31
C PRO A 72 -9.26 9.03 -7.72
N GLY A 73 -8.50 10.13 -7.89
CA GLY A 73 -8.15 10.69 -9.20
C GLY A 73 -7.34 9.76 -10.10
N HIS A 74 -6.80 8.66 -9.57
CA HIS A 74 -6.04 7.69 -10.38
C HIS A 74 -6.96 6.92 -11.35
N PHE A 75 -8.06 6.36 -10.89
CA PHE A 75 -9.02 5.60 -11.71
C PHE A 75 -10.37 6.29 -11.90
N SER A 76 -10.65 7.37 -11.15
CA SER A 76 -11.92 8.10 -11.26
C SER A 76 -11.69 9.49 -11.84
N LYS A 77 -12.15 9.72 -13.08
CA LYS A 77 -12.04 11.03 -13.73
C LYS A 77 -12.77 12.11 -12.92
N GLY A 78 -12.00 13.09 -12.40
CA GLY A 78 -12.52 14.13 -11.52
C GLY A 78 -12.60 13.72 -10.05
N GLY A 79 -12.09 12.54 -9.70
CA GLY A 79 -11.92 12.10 -8.32
C GLY A 79 -10.95 12.99 -7.53
N ALA A 80 -10.99 12.88 -6.22
CA ALA A 80 -10.14 13.65 -5.32
C ALA A 80 -8.66 13.36 -5.60
N LEU A 81 -7.82 14.40 -5.50
CA LEU A 81 -6.38 14.34 -5.70
C LEU A 81 -5.65 14.36 -4.34
N SER A 82 -4.37 14.05 -4.31
CA SER A 82 -3.62 13.81 -3.07
C SER A 82 -3.65 14.96 -2.07
N ASP A 83 -3.74 16.20 -2.54
CA ASP A 83 -3.81 17.42 -1.73
C ASP A 83 -5.19 17.69 -1.11
N ALA A 84 -6.22 16.94 -1.52
CA ALA A 84 -7.55 16.99 -0.91
C ALA A 84 -7.63 16.25 0.44
N PHE A 85 -6.68 15.33 0.72
CA PHE A 85 -6.63 14.55 1.95
C PHE A 85 -5.84 15.27 3.04
N GLY A 86 -6.40 15.31 4.25
CA GLY A 86 -5.79 15.97 5.40
C GLY A 86 -4.93 15.00 6.23
N VAL A 87 -4.20 15.54 7.21
CA VAL A 87 -3.32 14.74 8.07
C VAL A 87 -4.04 13.70 8.92
N LYS A 88 -5.36 13.84 9.13
CA LYS A 88 -6.16 12.84 9.84
C LYS A 88 -6.46 11.62 8.97
N ASP A 89 -6.48 11.80 7.65
CA ASP A 89 -6.71 10.74 6.67
C ASP A 89 -5.46 9.88 6.45
N ALA A 90 -4.42 10.11 7.23
CA ALA A 90 -3.13 9.40 7.19
C ALA A 90 -2.89 8.52 8.43
N VAL A 91 -3.87 8.40 9.33
CA VAL A 91 -3.76 7.63 10.58
C VAL A 91 -4.99 6.77 10.77
N PHE A 92 -4.82 5.45 10.86
CA PHE A 92 -5.91 4.48 10.84
C PHE A 92 -5.78 3.42 11.93
N PRO A 93 -6.88 2.92 12.50
CA PRO A 93 -6.89 1.57 13.05
C PRO A 93 -6.49 0.57 11.97
N LEU A 94 -5.54 -0.34 12.24
CA LEU A 94 -5.06 -1.31 11.27
C LEU A 94 -5.59 -2.71 11.58
N CYS A 95 -6.18 -3.33 10.56
CA CYS A 95 -6.57 -4.74 10.53
C CYS A 95 -5.74 -5.46 9.47
N VAL A 96 -5.09 -6.59 9.81
CA VAL A 96 -4.29 -7.39 8.88
C VAL A 96 -4.98 -8.73 8.65
N ILE A 97 -5.52 -8.92 7.44
CA ILE A 97 -6.15 -10.17 6.99
C ILE A 97 -5.07 -11.08 6.45
N ASP A 98 -4.81 -12.19 7.11
CA ASP A 98 -3.79 -13.16 6.73
C ASP A 98 -4.39 -14.27 5.87
N ILE A 99 -4.00 -14.33 4.60
CA ILE A 99 -4.38 -15.38 3.63
C ILE A 99 -3.16 -16.16 3.12
N THR A 100 -2.04 -16.10 3.81
CA THR A 100 -0.77 -16.72 3.36
C THR A 100 -0.89 -18.20 3.05
N GLN A 101 -1.69 -18.96 3.84
CA GLN A 101 -1.93 -20.40 3.58
C GLN A 101 -2.67 -20.62 2.27
N LYS A 102 -3.66 -19.80 1.95
CA LYS A 102 -4.43 -19.89 0.71
C LYS A 102 -3.60 -19.51 -0.50
N VAL A 103 -2.78 -18.48 -0.37
CA VAL A 103 -1.82 -18.07 -1.42
C VAL A 103 -0.77 -19.15 -1.67
N ALA A 104 -0.34 -19.88 -0.66
CA ALA A 104 0.58 -21.01 -0.82
C ALA A 104 -0.04 -22.20 -1.60
N GLU A 105 -1.37 -22.36 -1.56
CA GLU A 105 -2.11 -23.36 -2.31
C GLU A 105 -2.51 -22.87 -3.71
N ASP A 106 -2.79 -21.57 -3.84
CA ASP A 106 -3.21 -20.89 -5.08
C ASP A 106 -2.64 -19.47 -5.11
N CYS A 107 -1.59 -19.25 -5.89
CA CYS A 107 -0.92 -17.95 -5.99
C CYS A 107 -1.78 -16.84 -6.59
N HIS A 108 -2.90 -17.17 -7.23
CA HIS A 108 -3.88 -16.20 -7.74
C HIS A 108 -5.03 -15.93 -6.76
N TYR A 109 -4.96 -16.44 -5.54
CA TYR A 109 -6.07 -16.38 -4.62
C TYR A 109 -6.58 -14.95 -4.42
N ALA A 110 -7.86 -14.76 -4.70
CA ALA A 110 -8.57 -13.53 -4.38
C ALA A 110 -9.24 -13.67 -3.00
N VAL A 111 -8.88 -12.81 -2.04
CA VAL A 111 -9.53 -12.81 -0.72
C VAL A 111 -11.04 -12.62 -0.86
N THR A 112 -11.81 -13.38 -0.10
CA THR A 112 -13.28 -13.38 -0.15
C THR A 112 -13.89 -12.65 1.06
N ALA A 113 -15.14 -12.23 0.96
CA ALA A 113 -15.89 -11.72 2.10
C ALA A 113 -15.99 -12.77 3.25
N GLN A 114 -15.94 -14.08 2.95
CA GLN A 114 -15.93 -15.11 3.98
C GLN A 114 -14.62 -15.11 4.77
N ASP A 115 -13.46 -14.89 4.13
CA ASP A 115 -12.18 -14.78 4.82
C ASP A 115 -12.18 -13.64 5.83
N ILE A 116 -12.83 -12.52 5.47
CA ILE A 116 -12.97 -11.38 6.36
C ILE A 116 -13.89 -11.70 7.53
N ARG A 117 -15.00 -12.41 7.31
CA ARG A 117 -15.87 -12.88 8.41
C ARG A 117 -15.16 -13.85 9.35
N ASP A 118 -14.32 -14.74 8.80
CA ASP A 118 -13.52 -15.67 9.60
C ASP A 118 -12.47 -14.92 10.44
N TYR A 119 -11.86 -13.88 9.87
CA TYR A 119 -11.00 -12.95 10.61
C TYR A 119 -11.79 -12.28 11.76
N GLU A 120 -12.97 -11.72 11.48
CA GLU A 120 -13.80 -11.05 12.48
C GLU A 120 -14.27 -11.99 13.60
N ALA A 121 -14.58 -13.24 13.27
CA ALA A 121 -14.94 -14.25 14.25
C ALA A 121 -13.81 -14.51 15.26
N LYS A 122 -12.56 -14.32 14.85
CA LYS A 122 -11.38 -14.54 15.69
C LYS A 122 -10.89 -13.32 16.41
N TYR A 123 -10.93 -12.15 15.80
CA TYR A 123 -10.30 -10.94 16.29
C TYR A 123 -11.27 -9.80 16.63
N GLY A 124 -12.55 -9.99 16.34
CA GLY A 124 -13.58 -8.96 16.50
C GLY A 124 -13.84 -8.19 15.19
N PRO A 125 -14.92 -7.41 15.16
CA PRO A 125 -15.33 -6.70 13.94
C PRO A 125 -14.30 -5.66 13.52
N ILE A 126 -14.14 -5.46 12.23
CA ILE A 126 -13.35 -4.37 11.66
C ILE A 126 -13.95 -3.03 12.13
N PRO A 127 -13.17 -2.17 12.78
CA PRO A 127 -13.69 -0.89 13.29
C PRO A 127 -13.98 0.09 12.14
N ASP A 128 -14.92 0.99 12.39
CA ASP A 128 -15.22 2.10 11.49
C ASP A 128 -13.96 2.93 11.20
N GLY A 129 -13.76 3.30 9.94
CA GLY A 129 -12.58 4.06 9.51
C GLY A 129 -11.26 3.29 9.51
N ALA A 130 -11.28 1.96 9.57
CA ALA A 130 -10.06 1.14 9.54
C ALA A 130 -9.35 1.18 8.18
N PHE A 131 -8.03 0.97 8.22
CA PHE A 131 -7.24 0.48 7.10
C PHE A 131 -7.21 -1.05 7.16
N VAL A 132 -7.62 -1.72 6.09
CA VAL A 132 -7.62 -3.18 6.01
C VAL A 132 -6.49 -3.62 5.08
N ALA A 133 -5.46 -4.24 5.64
CA ALA A 133 -4.31 -4.74 4.91
C ALA A 133 -4.46 -6.23 4.62
N LEU A 134 -4.10 -6.65 3.41
CA LEU A 134 -4.07 -8.04 2.98
C LEU A 134 -2.64 -8.57 3.04
N ARG A 135 -2.40 -9.50 3.98
CA ARG A 135 -1.13 -10.19 4.12
C ARG A 135 -1.12 -11.46 3.27
N THR A 136 -0.17 -11.55 2.38
CA THR A 136 0.04 -12.66 1.43
C THR A 136 1.44 -13.24 1.50
N ASP A 137 2.36 -12.57 2.20
CA ASP A 137 3.81 -12.76 2.17
C ASP A 137 4.43 -12.49 0.78
N TRP A 138 3.70 -11.81 -0.11
CA TRP A 138 4.13 -11.49 -1.47
C TRP A 138 5.28 -10.47 -1.51
N TYR A 139 5.40 -9.64 -0.47
CA TYR A 139 6.50 -8.69 -0.30
C TYR A 139 7.89 -9.34 -0.40
N LYS A 140 8.00 -10.65 -0.12
CA LYS A 140 9.26 -11.41 -0.19
C LYS A 140 9.82 -11.53 -1.61
N ASN A 141 9.01 -11.22 -2.62
CA ASN A 141 9.42 -11.17 -4.02
C ASN A 141 10.15 -9.87 -4.38
N TRP A 142 10.06 -8.83 -3.54
CA TRP A 142 10.78 -7.57 -3.75
C TRP A 142 12.30 -7.77 -3.70
N PRO A 143 13.12 -7.14 -4.60
CA PRO A 143 12.72 -6.20 -5.66
C PRO A 143 12.65 -6.86 -7.06
N ASP A 144 12.44 -8.15 -7.19
CA ASP A 144 12.37 -8.84 -8.48
C ASP A 144 10.99 -8.62 -9.12
N MET A 145 10.94 -7.81 -10.21
CA MET A 145 9.69 -7.51 -10.91
C MET A 145 9.02 -8.75 -11.50
N ASN A 146 9.80 -9.73 -12.01
CA ASN A 146 9.21 -10.96 -12.55
C ASN A 146 8.59 -11.82 -11.44
N ALA A 147 9.22 -11.86 -10.27
CA ALA A 147 8.68 -12.56 -9.11
C ALA A 147 7.46 -11.85 -8.54
N LEU A 148 7.46 -10.50 -8.51
CA LEU A 148 6.30 -9.70 -8.07
C LEU A 148 5.10 -9.87 -9.00
N SER A 149 5.31 -9.85 -10.32
CA SER A 149 4.27 -10.12 -11.33
C SER A 149 3.92 -11.60 -11.43
N GLY A 150 4.73 -12.50 -10.86
CA GLY A 150 4.52 -13.95 -10.94
C GLY A 150 4.41 -14.45 -12.38
N ILE A 151 5.24 -13.92 -13.30
CA ILE A 151 5.16 -14.22 -14.73
C ILE A 151 5.35 -15.71 -14.99
N ALA A 152 4.32 -16.35 -15.58
CA ALA A 152 4.35 -17.73 -16.02
C ALA A 152 5.01 -17.90 -17.41
N GLU A 153 5.24 -19.15 -17.82
CA GLU A 153 5.85 -19.47 -19.14
C GLU A 153 5.01 -18.96 -20.33
N ASP A 154 3.71 -18.86 -20.18
CA ASP A 154 2.79 -18.32 -21.20
C ASP A 154 2.69 -16.79 -21.18
N GLY A 155 3.39 -16.12 -20.26
CA GLY A 155 3.41 -14.66 -20.10
C GLY A 155 2.27 -14.12 -19.26
N SER A 156 1.43 -14.97 -18.66
CA SER A 156 0.38 -14.53 -17.74
C SER A 156 0.98 -14.09 -16.41
N GLU A 157 0.33 -13.11 -15.78
CA GLU A 157 0.66 -12.65 -14.43
C GLU A 157 -0.06 -13.50 -13.38
N ASN A 158 0.60 -13.75 -12.25
CA ASN A 158 0.13 -14.67 -11.23
C ASN A 158 0.45 -14.11 -9.84
N PHE A 159 -0.45 -13.31 -9.27
CA PHE A 159 -0.33 -12.76 -7.93
C PHE A 159 -1.68 -12.71 -7.22
N PRO A 160 -1.68 -12.79 -5.87
CA PRO A 160 -2.89 -12.71 -5.06
C PRO A 160 -3.38 -11.27 -4.94
N GLY A 161 -4.65 -11.11 -4.56
CA GLY A 161 -5.20 -9.78 -4.35
C GLY A 161 -6.61 -9.81 -3.76
N TRP A 162 -7.31 -8.73 -3.97
CA TRP A 162 -8.68 -8.56 -3.53
C TRP A 162 -9.68 -9.11 -4.54
N SER A 163 -10.84 -9.55 -4.04
CA SER A 163 -12.04 -9.73 -4.83
C SER A 163 -13.01 -8.57 -4.60
N LEU A 164 -13.89 -8.35 -5.56
CA LEU A 164 -14.87 -7.27 -5.46
C LEU A 164 -15.87 -7.46 -4.32
N ASP A 165 -16.23 -8.71 -3.97
CA ASP A 165 -17.14 -8.98 -2.85
C ASP A 165 -16.49 -8.71 -1.50
N ALA A 166 -15.18 -8.99 -1.34
CA ALA A 166 -14.42 -8.66 -0.16
C ALA A 166 -14.31 -7.14 0.04
N LEU A 167 -14.02 -6.40 -1.03
CA LEU A 167 -13.97 -4.93 -0.98
C LEU A 167 -15.33 -4.33 -0.66
N LYS A 168 -16.41 -4.83 -1.26
CA LYS A 168 -17.77 -4.40 -0.90
C LYS A 168 -18.06 -4.65 0.57
N TYR A 169 -17.67 -5.80 1.10
CA TYR A 169 -17.87 -6.12 2.51
C TYR A 169 -17.16 -5.11 3.43
N ILE A 170 -15.88 -4.83 3.21
CA ILE A 170 -15.16 -3.89 4.08
C ILE A 170 -15.65 -2.44 3.94
N TYR A 171 -16.08 -2.01 2.74
CA TYR A 171 -16.49 -0.64 2.52
C TYR A 171 -17.96 -0.37 2.79
N GLU A 172 -18.85 -1.29 2.43
CA GLU A 172 -20.29 -1.07 2.54
C GLU A 172 -20.85 -1.57 3.87
N GLU A 173 -20.26 -2.64 4.46
CA GLU A 173 -20.74 -3.20 5.72
C GLU A 173 -19.89 -2.80 6.95
N ARG A 174 -18.63 -2.39 6.75
CA ARG A 174 -17.70 -2.03 7.85
C ARG A 174 -17.23 -0.60 7.79
N ASN A 175 -17.58 0.14 6.74
CA ASN A 175 -17.17 1.53 6.53
C ASN A 175 -15.65 1.74 6.70
N ALA A 176 -14.84 0.83 6.17
CA ALA A 176 -13.39 1.00 6.13
C ALA A 176 -13.01 2.31 5.42
N ALA A 177 -11.92 2.94 5.83
CA ALA A 177 -11.44 4.16 5.20
C ALA A 177 -10.53 3.87 4.00
N ALA A 178 -9.74 2.79 4.09
CA ALA A 178 -8.75 2.43 3.09
C ALA A 178 -8.46 0.92 3.10
N ASN A 179 -7.84 0.42 2.04
CA ASN A 179 -7.26 -0.93 1.97
C ASN A 179 -5.80 -0.88 1.52
N GLY A 180 -5.10 -2.00 1.64
CA GLY A 180 -3.76 -2.17 1.08
C GLY A 180 -3.38 -3.64 0.96
N HIS A 181 -2.27 -3.89 0.28
CA HIS A 181 -1.79 -5.24 -0.03
C HIS A 181 -0.30 -5.25 -0.38
N GLU A 182 0.28 -6.43 -0.46
CA GLU A 182 1.72 -6.63 -0.74
C GLU A 182 2.00 -6.87 -2.23
N ALA A 183 0.97 -7.16 -3.03
CA ALA A 183 1.08 -7.36 -4.48
C ALA A 183 1.14 -6.03 -5.25
N LEU A 184 1.31 -6.12 -6.59
CA LEU A 184 1.46 -4.95 -7.46
C LEU A 184 0.16 -4.20 -7.69
N ASP A 185 -0.97 -4.94 -7.79
CA ASP A 185 -2.30 -4.39 -8.07
C ASP A 185 -3.31 -4.84 -7.01
N THR A 186 -4.39 -4.09 -6.88
CA THR A 186 -5.49 -4.41 -5.96
C THR A 186 -6.20 -5.71 -6.35
N ASP A 187 -6.47 -5.91 -7.64
CA ASP A 187 -7.12 -7.11 -8.15
C ASP A 187 -6.18 -8.32 -8.03
N ALA A 188 -6.69 -9.48 -7.63
CA ALA A 188 -5.97 -10.71 -7.88
C ALA A 188 -5.84 -10.92 -9.40
N SER A 189 -4.67 -11.35 -9.88
CA SER A 189 -4.39 -11.48 -11.33
C SER A 189 -5.45 -12.26 -12.09
N ALA A 190 -5.98 -13.35 -11.52
CA ALA A 190 -7.04 -14.14 -12.12
C ALA A 190 -8.37 -13.38 -12.25
N GLU A 191 -8.69 -12.51 -11.28
CA GLU A 191 -9.92 -11.69 -11.33
C GLU A 191 -9.76 -10.57 -12.36
N ALA A 192 -8.60 -9.90 -12.42
CA ALA A 192 -8.29 -8.90 -13.45
C ALA A 192 -8.36 -9.49 -14.87
N ALA A 193 -7.74 -10.65 -15.09
CA ALA A 193 -7.79 -11.36 -16.38
C ALA A 193 -9.21 -11.73 -16.79
N LYS A 194 -10.04 -12.19 -15.87
CA LYS A 194 -11.45 -12.55 -16.12
C LYS A 194 -12.32 -11.32 -16.41
N ALA A 195 -12.05 -10.21 -15.74
CA ALA A 195 -12.78 -8.95 -15.93
C ALA A 195 -12.31 -8.18 -17.17
N GLU A 196 -11.12 -8.48 -17.69
CA GLU A 196 -10.38 -7.67 -18.68
C GLU A 196 -10.25 -6.20 -18.21
N ASP A 197 -10.17 -6.01 -16.88
CA ASP A 197 -10.09 -4.69 -16.21
C ASP A 197 -9.56 -4.86 -14.77
N LEU A 198 -9.03 -3.79 -14.18
CA LEU A 198 -8.73 -3.69 -12.74
C LEU A 198 -10.00 -3.23 -11.99
N ALA A 199 -10.97 -4.13 -11.91
CA ALA A 199 -12.31 -3.82 -11.42
C ALA A 199 -12.34 -3.53 -9.91
N CYS A 200 -11.46 -4.16 -9.13
CA CYS A 200 -11.33 -3.95 -7.69
C CYS A 200 -10.71 -2.57 -7.41
N GLU A 201 -9.61 -2.25 -8.06
CA GLU A 201 -8.97 -0.95 -7.93
C GLU A 201 -9.89 0.19 -8.36
N ARG A 202 -10.53 0.05 -9.52
CA ARG A 202 -11.54 0.99 -10.00
C ARG A 202 -12.65 1.20 -8.97
N TYR A 203 -13.18 0.12 -8.40
CA TYR A 203 -14.24 0.20 -7.38
C TYR A 203 -13.78 0.99 -6.14
N VAL A 204 -12.60 0.71 -5.62
CA VAL A 204 -12.04 1.41 -4.46
C VAL A 204 -11.95 2.90 -4.71
N LEU A 205 -11.34 3.29 -5.83
CA LEU A 205 -11.06 4.68 -6.12
C LEU A 205 -12.32 5.47 -6.56
N GLU A 206 -13.27 4.83 -7.26
CA GLU A 206 -14.58 5.42 -7.55
C GLU A 206 -15.46 5.60 -6.30
N LYS A 207 -15.28 4.78 -5.26
CA LYS A 207 -15.91 4.97 -3.95
C LYS A 207 -15.28 6.12 -3.14
N GLY A 208 -14.26 6.78 -3.66
CA GLY A 208 -13.57 7.88 -2.99
C GLY A 208 -12.64 7.41 -1.87
N LYS A 209 -12.21 6.15 -1.91
CA LYS A 209 -11.34 5.53 -0.91
C LYS A 209 -9.87 5.63 -1.30
N LEU A 210 -8.98 5.41 -0.34
CA LEU A 210 -7.54 5.34 -0.52
C LEU A 210 -7.10 3.88 -0.56
N GLN A 211 -6.01 3.60 -1.27
CA GLN A 211 -5.31 2.31 -1.18
C GLN A 211 -3.81 2.49 -1.09
N ILE A 212 -3.12 1.52 -0.50
CA ILE A 212 -1.66 1.45 -0.48
C ILE A 212 -1.25 0.10 -1.05
N GLU A 213 -0.43 0.14 -2.08
CA GLU A 213 0.08 -1.02 -2.79
C GLU A 213 1.54 -1.30 -2.43
N VAL A 214 1.96 -2.55 -2.64
CA VAL A 214 3.34 -3.01 -2.41
C VAL A 214 3.78 -2.74 -0.98
N LEU A 215 2.94 -3.14 -0.01
CA LEU A 215 3.28 -3.10 1.41
C LEU A 215 4.37 -4.12 1.75
N ASP A 216 5.14 -3.82 2.80
CA ASP A 216 6.22 -4.65 3.33
C ASP A 216 5.92 -5.12 4.77
N ASN A 217 6.51 -6.20 5.21
CA ASN A 217 6.58 -6.64 6.62
C ASN A 217 5.22 -6.79 7.35
N LEU A 218 4.12 -7.07 6.67
CA LEU A 218 2.82 -7.30 7.32
C LEU A 218 2.83 -8.51 8.27
N ASP A 219 3.76 -9.45 8.08
CA ASP A 219 3.99 -10.62 8.94
C ASP A 219 4.46 -10.23 10.36
N GLN A 220 4.95 -9.01 10.53
CA GLN A 220 5.45 -8.49 11.79
C GLN A 220 4.41 -7.69 12.59
N VAL A 221 3.22 -7.51 12.04
CA VAL A 221 2.13 -6.72 12.64
C VAL A 221 1.08 -7.66 13.24
N ALA A 222 0.57 -7.32 14.43
CA ALA A 222 -0.55 -8.03 15.02
C ALA A 222 -1.79 -7.94 14.11
N PRO A 223 -2.60 -9.01 13.98
CA PRO A 223 -3.78 -9.01 13.11
C PRO A 223 -4.82 -7.93 13.44
N ALA A 224 -4.91 -7.51 14.70
CA ALA A 224 -5.82 -6.47 15.17
C ALA A 224 -5.18 -5.62 16.26
N GLY A 225 -5.68 -4.40 16.46
CA GLY A 225 -5.24 -3.49 17.55
C GLY A 225 -4.05 -2.60 17.18
N ALA A 226 -3.46 -2.77 16.00
CA ALA A 226 -2.39 -1.91 15.51
C ALA A 226 -2.92 -0.56 14.99
N ILE A 227 -2.02 0.41 14.85
CA ILE A 227 -2.26 1.70 14.19
C ILE A 227 -1.35 1.79 12.97
N LEU A 228 -1.89 2.15 11.82
CA LEU A 228 -1.12 2.49 10.62
C LEU A 228 -1.01 4.01 10.50
N ILE A 229 0.19 4.48 10.19
CA ILE A 229 0.47 5.87 9.83
C ILE A 229 1.10 5.86 8.44
N ALA A 230 0.51 6.64 7.52
CA ALA A 230 0.98 6.81 6.15
C ALA A 230 1.37 8.27 5.92
N ALA A 231 2.55 8.52 5.36
CA ALA A 231 3.03 9.88 5.09
C ALA A 231 3.49 10.00 3.64
N TRP A 232 2.86 10.92 2.92
CA TRP A 232 3.23 11.25 1.53
C TRP A 232 3.42 12.75 1.37
N PRO A 233 4.24 13.19 0.38
CA PRO A 233 4.37 14.61 0.06
C PRO A 233 3.04 15.22 -0.38
N ARG A 234 2.77 16.46 0.04
CA ARG A 234 1.57 17.18 -0.36
C ARG A 234 1.80 17.89 -1.71
N PHE A 235 1.75 17.11 -2.79
CA PHE A 235 1.79 17.67 -4.15
C PHE A 235 0.37 17.98 -4.63
N GLU A 236 0.18 19.17 -5.19
CA GLU A 236 -1.08 19.53 -5.85
C GLU A 236 -1.27 18.68 -7.11
N GLY A 237 -2.44 18.08 -7.26
CA GLY A 237 -2.83 17.39 -8.48
C GLY A 237 -2.24 15.99 -8.66
N ALA A 238 -1.52 15.44 -7.69
CA ALA A 238 -1.03 14.07 -7.81
C ALA A 238 -2.17 13.04 -7.64
N VAL A 239 -2.13 11.98 -8.45
CA VAL A 239 -3.09 10.87 -8.43
C VAL A 239 -2.57 9.67 -7.63
N GLY A 240 -1.27 9.60 -7.38
CA GLY A 240 -0.58 8.61 -6.54
C GLY A 240 0.82 9.10 -6.20
N LEU A 241 1.40 8.64 -5.11
CA LEU A 241 2.73 9.04 -4.63
C LEU A 241 3.39 7.91 -3.84
N PRO A 242 4.71 7.75 -3.95
CA PRO A 242 5.44 6.94 -3.00
C PRO A 242 5.09 7.37 -1.58
N VAL A 243 4.79 6.41 -0.73
CA VAL A 243 4.37 6.63 0.65
C VAL A 243 5.33 5.94 1.61
N ARG A 244 5.72 6.64 2.66
CA ARG A 244 6.29 5.99 3.82
C ARG A 244 5.19 5.67 4.80
N CYS A 245 4.96 4.39 5.04
CA CYS A 245 3.99 3.95 6.04
C CYS A 245 4.61 2.98 7.04
N TRP A 246 4.10 3.02 8.25
CA TRP A 246 4.53 2.14 9.33
C TRP A 246 3.39 1.79 10.25
N ALA A 247 3.51 0.66 10.92
CA ALA A 247 2.57 0.25 11.95
C ALA A 247 3.17 0.44 13.35
N ILE A 248 2.28 0.75 14.32
CA ILE A 248 2.57 0.65 15.74
C ILE A 248 1.71 -0.47 16.27
N THR A 249 2.32 -1.51 16.83
CA THR A 249 1.65 -2.75 17.26
C THR A 249 2.17 -3.21 18.61
N GLU A 250 1.37 -4.03 19.32
CA GLU A 250 1.76 -4.69 20.57
C GLU A 250 2.67 -5.90 20.32
#